data_546bb101f9a0344f2c022066f6b9fa99
#
_entry.id   546bb101f9a0344f2c022066f6b9fa99
#
_cell.length_a   1.000
_cell.length_b   1.000
_cell.length_c   1.000
_cell.angle_alpha   90.00
_cell.angle_beta   90.00
_cell.angle_gamma   90.00
#
_symmetry.space_group_name_H-M   'P 1'
#
loop_
_entity.id
_entity.type
_entity.pdbx_description
1 polymer ?
#
loop_
_entity_poly.entity_id
_entity_poly.type
_entity_poly.pdbx_seq_one_letter_code
_entity_poly.pdbx_strand_id
1 'polypeptide(L)'
;MYPFIRDGDILTIQPVDTMDLKKGDIALYRTAEDKLVTHRIVGKYLWNSQVVLKARGDSVFSPIEHIHTEQVMGLVVGAQRRQRIIKLHQGFRKFWSLLWIRFYPVFQMIIWSLKKIKRATFLILHKFNLLNENHI
;
A
#
# COMPACT_ATOMS: atom_id res chain seq x y z
N MET A 1 2.76 -3.55 -4.41
CA MET A 1 2.12 -4.36 -3.34
C MET A 1 3.13 -5.18 -2.51
N TYR A 2 4.41 -4.82 -2.54
CA TYR A 2 5.45 -5.46 -1.72
C TYR A 2 5.09 -5.38 -0.23
N PRO A 3 5.28 -6.45 0.57
CA PRO A 3 5.97 -7.71 0.26
C PRO A 3 5.06 -8.81 -0.32
N PHE A 4 3.76 -8.62 -0.36
CA PHE A 4 2.78 -9.67 -0.71
C PHE A 4 2.76 -10.01 -2.20
N ILE A 5 2.72 -8.99 -3.05
CA ILE A 5 2.78 -9.11 -4.50
C ILE A 5 4.05 -8.41 -4.97
N ARG A 6 4.79 -9.07 -5.86
CA ARG A 6 6.04 -8.58 -6.44
C ARG A 6 5.89 -8.44 -7.95
N ASP A 7 6.76 -7.65 -8.51
CA ASP A 7 6.87 -7.54 -9.96
C ASP A 7 7.19 -8.92 -10.57
N GLY A 8 6.52 -9.24 -11.69
CA GLY A 8 6.60 -10.54 -12.33
C GLY A 8 5.72 -11.65 -11.72
N ASP A 9 4.96 -11.39 -10.64
CA ASP A 9 3.97 -12.35 -10.16
C ASP A 9 2.76 -12.40 -11.11
N ILE A 10 2.27 -13.62 -11.40
CA ILE A 10 1.01 -13.84 -12.13
C ILE A 10 -0.11 -13.88 -11.10
N LEU A 11 -1.09 -12.99 -11.23
CA LEU A 11 -2.20 -12.88 -10.28
C LEU A 11 -3.40 -13.72 -10.71
N THR A 12 -4.01 -14.41 -9.75
CA THR A 12 -5.31 -15.06 -9.92
C THR A 12 -6.39 -14.11 -9.42
N ILE A 13 -7.27 -13.69 -10.33
CA ILE A 13 -8.38 -12.78 -10.04
C ILE A 13 -9.68 -13.57 -10.06
N GLN A 14 -10.54 -13.35 -9.07
CA GLN A 14 -11.88 -13.91 -8.99
C GLN A 14 -12.89 -12.77 -9.08
N PRO A 15 -13.92 -12.88 -9.94
CA PRO A 15 -15.06 -11.97 -9.90
C PRO A 15 -15.67 -11.93 -8.51
N VAL A 16 -16.05 -10.74 -8.06
CA VAL A 16 -16.62 -10.55 -6.71
C VAL A 16 -17.61 -9.39 -6.75
N ASP A 17 -18.69 -9.53 -5.99
CA ASP A 17 -19.52 -8.37 -5.68
C ASP A 17 -18.70 -7.41 -4.79
N THR A 18 -18.68 -6.14 -5.17
CA THR A 18 -17.94 -5.11 -4.42
C THR A 18 -18.46 -4.95 -2.99
N MET A 19 -19.71 -5.31 -2.74
CA MET A 19 -20.30 -5.34 -1.40
C MET A 19 -19.65 -6.40 -0.51
N ASP A 20 -19.19 -7.51 -1.09
CA ASP A 20 -18.54 -8.62 -0.38
C ASP A 20 -17.07 -8.36 -0.08
N LEU A 21 -16.45 -7.38 -0.73
CA LEU A 21 -15.07 -7.00 -0.44
C LEU A 21 -14.94 -6.53 1.01
N LYS A 22 -13.95 -7.04 1.71
CA LYS A 22 -13.69 -6.76 3.12
C LYS A 22 -12.37 -6.03 3.30
N LYS A 23 -12.26 -5.32 4.41
CA LYS A 23 -10.97 -4.75 4.83
C LYS A 23 -9.90 -5.83 4.87
N GLY A 24 -8.77 -5.55 4.21
CA GLY A 24 -7.65 -6.49 4.08
C GLY A 24 -7.62 -7.25 2.75
N ASP A 25 -8.71 -7.29 1.99
CA ASP A 25 -8.73 -7.89 0.66
C ASP A 25 -7.91 -7.06 -0.33
N ILE A 26 -7.37 -7.71 -1.35
CA ILE A 26 -6.64 -7.04 -2.42
C ILE A 26 -7.55 -7.04 -3.64
N ALA A 27 -7.89 -5.88 -4.16
CA ALA A 27 -8.71 -5.74 -5.35
C ALA A 27 -7.87 -5.31 -6.55
N LEU A 28 -8.18 -5.88 -7.72
CA LEU A 28 -7.79 -5.33 -9.00
C LEU A 28 -8.88 -4.35 -9.45
N TYR A 29 -8.48 -3.17 -9.85
CA TYR A 29 -9.40 -2.15 -10.35
C TYR A 29 -8.74 -1.30 -11.43
N ARG A 30 -9.57 -0.57 -12.17
CA ARG A 30 -9.16 0.34 -13.22
C ARG A 30 -9.21 1.77 -12.69
N THR A 31 -8.11 2.52 -12.81
CA THR A 31 -8.06 3.93 -12.42
C THR A 31 -8.76 4.82 -13.45
N ALA A 32 -8.97 6.09 -13.12
CA ALA A 32 -9.53 7.07 -14.05
C ALA A 32 -8.66 7.26 -15.30
N GLU A 33 -7.35 7.02 -15.20
CA GLU A 33 -6.39 7.07 -16.31
C GLU A 33 -6.31 5.73 -17.08
N ASP A 34 -7.32 4.87 -16.95
CA ASP A 34 -7.41 3.55 -17.62
C ASP A 34 -6.26 2.56 -17.28
N LYS A 35 -5.59 2.76 -16.14
CA LYS A 35 -4.53 1.86 -15.67
C LYS A 35 -5.09 0.77 -14.76
N LEU A 36 -4.56 -0.44 -14.91
CA LEU A 36 -4.88 -1.55 -14.01
C LEU A 36 -3.98 -1.51 -12.79
N VAL A 37 -4.58 -1.43 -11.61
CA VAL A 37 -3.88 -1.31 -10.33
C VAL A 37 -4.42 -2.34 -9.35
N THR A 38 -3.53 -2.90 -8.53
CA THR A 38 -3.90 -3.77 -7.41
C THR A 38 -3.57 -3.07 -6.10
N HIS A 39 -4.60 -2.79 -5.30
CA HIS A 39 -4.42 -2.21 -3.97
C HIS A 39 -5.24 -2.97 -2.91
N ARG A 40 -4.87 -2.75 -1.66
CA ARG A 40 -5.55 -3.35 -0.52
C ARG A 40 -6.71 -2.49 -0.07
N ILE A 41 -7.86 -3.10 0.14
CA ILE A 41 -9.04 -2.43 0.71
C ILE A 41 -8.76 -2.13 2.19
N VAL A 42 -8.76 -0.87 2.55
CA VAL A 42 -8.54 -0.38 3.92
C VAL A 42 -9.82 0.09 4.59
N GLY A 43 -10.89 0.26 3.81
CA GLY A 43 -12.21 0.63 4.31
C GLY A 43 -13.21 0.81 3.18
N LYS A 44 -14.46 1.05 3.54
CA LYS A 44 -15.53 1.45 2.62
C LYS A 44 -16.51 2.41 3.32
N TYR A 45 -17.19 3.23 2.54
CA TYR A 45 -18.18 4.17 3.02
C TYR A 45 -19.23 4.44 1.95
N LEU A 46 -20.35 5.03 2.35
CA LEU A 46 -21.40 5.44 1.43
C LEU A 46 -21.17 6.90 1.01
N TRP A 47 -21.26 7.18 -0.27
CA TRP A 47 -21.24 8.50 -0.86
C TRP A 47 -22.35 8.59 -1.91
N ASN A 48 -23.30 9.53 -1.74
CA ASN A 48 -24.47 9.66 -2.62
C ASN A 48 -25.20 8.32 -2.86
N SER A 49 -25.45 7.56 -1.80
CA SER A 49 -26.07 6.22 -1.84
C SER A 49 -25.27 5.14 -2.59
N GLN A 50 -24.06 5.44 -3.03
CA GLN A 50 -23.15 4.49 -3.65
C GLN A 50 -22.05 4.07 -2.70
N VAL A 51 -21.63 2.81 -2.77
CA VAL A 51 -20.47 2.33 -2.01
C VAL A 51 -19.19 2.77 -2.68
N VAL A 52 -18.34 3.45 -1.91
CA VAL A 52 -16.99 3.84 -2.31
C VAL A 52 -15.99 3.07 -1.46
N LEU A 53 -15.04 2.42 -2.10
CA LEU A 53 -13.96 1.68 -1.45
C LEU A 53 -12.76 2.62 -1.22
N LYS A 54 -12.15 2.50 -0.05
CA LYS A 54 -10.84 3.08 0.24
C LYS A 54 -9.79 2.01 0.01
N ALA A 55 -8.92 2.23 -0.96
CA ALA A 55 -7.82 1.31 -1.26
C ALA A 55 -6.47 1.99 -1.06
N ARG A 56 -5.45 1.20 -0.79
CA ARG A 56 -4.08 1.69 -0.62
C ARG A 56 -3.07 0.61 -1.00
N GLY A 57 -1.99 1.00 -1.66
CA GLY A 57 -0.85 0.13 -1.86
C GLY A 57 -0.15 -0.23 -0.55
N ASP A 58 0.51 -1.38 -0.50
CA ASP A 58 1.23 -1.84 0.70
C ASP A 58 2.56 -1.11 0.92
N SER A 59 2.98 -0.22 0.02
CA SER A 59 4.17 0.59 0.21
C SER A 59 3.93 1.70 1.25
N VAL A 60 4.99 2.05 1.99
CA VAL A 60 4.91 3.00 3.13
C VAL A 60 4.37 4.38 2.74
N PHE A 61 4.53 4.80 1.49
CA PHE A 61 4.12 6.13 1.01
C PHE A 61 2.93 6.10 0.04
N SER A 62 2.24 4.97 -0.07
CA SER A 62 1.07 4.88 -0.95
C SER A 62 -0.09 5.71 -0.40
N PRO A 63 -0.67 6.63 -1.17
CA PRO A 63 -1.85 7.38 -0.77
C PRO A 63 -3.07 6.45 -0.65
N ILE A 64 -4.12 6.95 0.01
CA ILE A 64 -5.43 6.30 -0.03
C ILE A 64 -6.12 6.75 -1.30
N GLU A 65 -6.59 5.80 -2.09
CA GLU A 65 -7.38 6.00 -3.28
C GLU A 65 -8.84 5.66 -3.00
N HIS A 66 -9.73 6.44 -3.59
CA HIS A 66 -11.17 6.24 -3.51
C HIS A 66 -11.65 5.61 -4.83
N ILE A 67 -12.22 4.41 -4.74
CA ILE A 67 -12.57 3.59 -5.89
C ILE A 67 -14.08 3.38 -5.88
N HIS A 68 -14.72 3.71 -7.00
CA HIS A 68 -16.13 3.38 -7.21
C HIS A 68 -16.29 1.90 -7.56
N THR A 69 -17.45 1.36 -7.24
CA THR A 69 -17.75 -0.07 -7.46
C THR A 69 -17.55 -0.52 -8.90
N GLU A 70 -17.87 0.35 -9.87
CA GLU A 70 -17.77 0.12 -11.31
C GLU A 70 -16.32 -0.05 -11.80
N GLN A 71 -15.36 0.48 -11.06
CA GLN A 71 -13.93 0.39 -11.38
C GLN A 71 -13.33 -0.95 -10.98
N VAL A 72 -14.01 -1.69 -10.08
CA VAL A 72 -13.48 -2.95 -9.53
C VAL A 72 -13.65 -4.08 -10.54
N MET A 73 -12.57 -4.75 -10.86
CA MET A 73 -12.55 -5.89 -11.79
C MET A 73 -12.57 -7.23 -11.05
N GLY A 74 -12.14 -7.28 -9.81
CA GLY A 74 -12.23 -8.50 -9.01
C GLY A 74 -11.28 -8.53 -7.80
N LEU A 75 -11.41 -9.63 -7.06
CA LEU A 75 -10.63 -9.95 -5.88
C LEU A 75 -9.37 -10.73 -6.27
N VAL A 76 -8.21 -10.31 -5.81
CA VAL A 76 -6.96 -11.06 -5.97
C VAL A 76 -6.90 -12.17 -4.93
N VAL A 77 -7.12 -13.40 -5.35
CA VAL A 77 -7.15 -14.58 -4.46
C VAL A 77 -5.80 -15.27 -4.35
N GLY A 78 -4.93 -15.10 -5.33
CA GLY A 78 -3.62 -15.75 -5.36
C GLY A 78 -2.62 -15.02 -6.22
N ALA A 79 -1.36 -15.38 -6.03
CA ALA A 79 -0.25 -14.98 -6.88
C ALA A 79 0.63 -16.20 -7.14
N GLN A 80 1.05 -16.38 -8.39
CA GLN A 80 2.04 -17.40 -8.77
C GLN A 80 3.38 -16.71 -8.95
N ARG A 81 4.35 -17.18 -8.18
CA ARG A 81 5.75 -16.73 -8.22
C ARG A 81 6.63 -17.89 -8.64
N ARG A 82 7.17 -17.86 -9.87
CA ARG A 82 7.86 -19.01 -10.46
C ARG A 82 6.94 -20.24 -10.43
N GLN A 83 7.32 -21.30 -9.72
CA GLN A 83 6.53 -22.53 -9.58
C GLN A 83 5.68 -22.58 -8.29
N ARG A 84 5.67 -21.53 -7.46
CA ARG A 84 4.95 -21.52 -6.19
C ARG A 84 3.66 -20.72 -6.28
N ILE A 85 2.55 -21.35 -5.91
CA ILE A 85 1.25 -20.69 -5.77
C ILE A 85 1.12 -20.14 -4.35
N ILE A 86 0.79 -18.87 -4.25
CA ILE A 86 0.65 -18.11 -3.01
C ILE A 86 -0.81 -17.71 -2.86
N LYS A 87 -1.53 -18.33 -1.95
CA LYS A 87 -2.92 -17.94 -1.64
C LYS A 87 -2.91 -16.65 -0.81
N LEU A 88 -3.52 -15.57 -1.30
CA LEU A 88 -3.51 -14.25 -0.66
C LEU A 88 -4.75 -14.00 0.18
N HIS A 89 -5.89 -14.62 -0.17
CA HIS A 89 -7.18 -14.38 0.46
C HIS A 89 -7.43 -15.23 1.72
N GLN A 90 -6.65 -16.28 1.98
CA GLN A 90 -6.90 -17.25 3.06
C GLN A 90 -5.82 -17.28 4.14
N GLY A 91 -6.23 -17.59 5.39
CA GLY A 91 -5.38 -17.97 6.51
C GLY A 91 -4.49 -16.85 7.07
N PHE A 92 -3.32 -17.25 7.56
CA PHE A 92 -2.35 -16.42 8.27
C PHE A 92 -1.92 -15.14 7.51
N ARG A 93 -1.96 -15.15 6.17
CA ARG A 93 -1.63 -13.98 5.33
C ARG A 93 -2.68 -12.87 5.42
N LYS A 94 -3.96 -13.22 5.59
CA LYS A 94 -5.02 -12.23 5.83
C LYS A 94 -4.81 -11.57 7.21
N PHE A 95 -4.41 -12.33 8.21
CA PHE A 95 -4.06 -11.80 9.53
C PHE A 95 -2.86 -10.85 9.46
N TRP A 96 -1.78 -11.22 8.80
CA TRP A 96 -0.62 -10.34 8.58
C TRP A 96 -0.97 -9.07 7.80
N SER A 97 -1.88 -9.16 6.85
CA SER A 97 -2.32 -7.99 6.11
C SER A 97 -3.11 -7.00 6.98
N LEU A 98 -3.91 -7.49 7.92
CA LEU A 98 -4.62 -6.65 8.89
C LEU A 98 -3.66 -6.00 9.90
N LEU A 99 -2.66 -6.76 10.38
CA LEU A 99 -1.58 -6.22 11.20
C LEU A 99 -0.81 -5.14 10.46
N TRP A 100 -0.47 -5.34 9.19
CA TRP A 100 0.21 -4.35 8.35
C TRP A 100 -0.57 -3.04 8.28
N ILE A 101 -1.88 -3.10 8.06
CA ILE A 101 -2.75 -1.92 8.05
C ILE A 101 -2.73 -1.22 9.42
N ARG A 102 -2.73 -1.98 10.51
CA ARG A 102 -2.78 -1.44 11.89
C ARG A 102 -1.47 -0.74 12.28
N PHE A 103 -0.33 -1.31 11.91
CA PHE A 103 0.98 -0.78 12.26
C PHE A 103 1.54 0.22 11.25
N TYR A 104 0.89 0.37 10.10
CA TYR A 104 1.30 1.31 9.05
C TYR A 104 1.56 2.74 9.55
N PRO A 105 0.69 3.39 10.36
CA PRO A 105 0.95 4.76 10.84
C PRO A 105 2.19 4.84 11.74
N VAL A 106 2.44 3.81 12.54
CA VAL A 106 3.63 3.75 13.40
C VAL A 106 4.90 3.66 12.54
N PHE A 107 4.88 2.84 11.51
CA PHE A 107 5.98 2.73 10.55
C PHE A 107 6.27 4.06 9.83
N GLN A 108 5.22 4.78 9.45
CA GLN A 108 5.37 6.11 8.85
C GLN A 108 6.02 7.10 9.83
N MET A 109 5.60 7.12 11.08
CA MET A 109 6.20 7.99 12.11
C MET A 109 7.69 7.70 12.30
N ILE A 110 8.08 6.43 12.38
CA ILE A 110 9.49 6.03 12.54
C ILE A 110 10.32 6.51 11.34
N ILE A 111 9.86 6.25 10.12
CA ILE A 111 10.58 6.65 8.91
C ILE A 111 10.68 8.17 8.80
N TRP A 112 9.61 8.89 9.15
CA TRP A 112 9.62 10.37 9.15
C TRP A 112 10.63 10.92 10.17
N SER A 113 10.66 10.34 11.38
CA SER A 113 11.63 10.71 12.44
C SER A 113 13.07 10.46 12.00
N LEU A 114 13.35 9.31 11.37
CA LEU A 114 14.68 8.99 10.85
C LEU A 114 15.13 9.96 9.75
N LYS A 115 14.21 10.36 8.85
CA LYS A 115 14.50 11.37 7.82
C LYS A 115 14.79 12.73 8.44
N LYS A 116 14.08 13.11 9.50
CA LYS A 116 14.30 14.37 10.21
C LYS A 116 15.67 14.39 10.90
N ILE A 117 16.05 13.28 11.52
CA ILE A 117 17.38 13.12 12.15
C ILE A 117 18.50 13.23 11.10
N LYS A 118 18.39 12.51 9.97
CA LYS A 118 19.37 12.61 8.88
C LYS A 118 19.52 14.02 8.33
N ARG A 119 18.43 14.77 8.19
CA ARG A 119 18.47 16.17 7.76
C ARG A 119 19.19 17.06 8.79
N ALA A 120 18.89 16.88 10.08
CA ALA A 120 19.51 17.66 11.14
C ALA A 120 21.02 17.38 11.23
N THR A 121 21.45 16.13 11.17
CA THR A 121 22.86 15.76 11.16
C THR A 121 23.61 16.31 9.94
N PHE A 122 23.01 16.26 8.76
CA PHE A 122 23.58 16.84 7.55
C PHE A 122 23.78 18.35 7.68
N LEU A 123 22.80 19.08 8.20
CA LEU A 123 22.89 20.53 8.41
C LEU A 123 23.96 20.91 9.43
N ILE A 124 24.10 20.13 10.50
CA ILE A 124 25.14 20.36 11.53
C ILE A 124 26.52 20.13 10.93
N LEU A 125 26.74 19.05 10.21
CA LEU A 125 28.01 18.75 9.54
C LEU A 125 28.37 19.80 8.50
N HIS A 126 27.43 20.25 7.72
CA HIS A 126 27.64 21.30 6.72
C HIS A 126 28.03 22.65 7.37
N LYS A 127 27.36 23.00 8.47
CA LYS A 127 27.69 24.22 9.23
C LYS A 127 29.06 24.14 9.87
N PHE A 128 29.46 22.96 10.38
CA PHE A 128 30.76 22.74 10.97
C PHE A 128 31.90 22.86 9.94
N ASN A 129 31.72 22.33 8.75
CA ASN A 129 32.69 22.45 7.64
C ASN A 129 32.89 23.91 7.22
N LEU A 130 31.78 24.68 7.07
CA LEU A 130 31.86 26.10 6.70
C LEU A 130 32.58 26.96 7.77
N LEU A 131 32.46 26.61 9.05
CA LEU A 131 33.18 27.31 10.13
C LEU A 131 34.68 26.99 10.12
N ASN A 132 35.05 25.79 9.70
CA ASN A 132 36.44 25.37 9.63
C ASN A 132 37.20 25.95 8.41
N GLU A 133 36.50 26.21 7.30
CA GLU A 133 37.11 26.88 6.11
C GLU A 133 37.36 28.37 6.33
N ASN A 134 36.68 29.03 7.28
CA ASN A 134 36.88 30.46 7.54
C ASN A 134 37.98 30.74 8.59
N HIS A 135 38.71 29.72 9.08
CA HIS A 135 39.79 29.82 10.04
C HIS A 135 41.19 29.48 9.46
N ILE A 136 41.30 29.40 8.14
CA ILE A 136 42.56 29.31 7.41
C ILE A 136 42.71 30.59 6.56
#